data_94fbfa51696a06998e109e518dbaa59d
#
_entry.id   94fbfa51696a06998e109e518dbaa59d
#
_cell.length_a   1.000
_cell.length_b   1.000
_cell.length_c   1.000
_cell.angle_alpha   90.00
_cell.angle_beta   90.00
_cell.angle_gamma   90.00
#
_symmetry.space_group_name_H-M   'P 1'
#
loop_
_entity.id
_entity.type
_entity.pdbx_description
1 polymer ?
#
loop_
_entity_poly.entity_id
_entity_poly.type
_entity_poly.pdbx_seq_one_letter_code
_entity_poly.pdbx_strand_id
1 'polypeptide(L)'
;MTKEDIKKVLIKNKSLLKRYKVNKIGIFGSCVTGKMKKKSDVDLLVDFDEMIDLFDYVHLSDELQQMLKTKVDLSTPDAIKPYIKPKILREVEWIEGL
;
A
#
# COMPACT_ATOMS: atom_id res chain seq x y z
N MET A 1 -3.70 0.65 14.72
CA MET A 1 -3.12 -0.39 13.85
C MET A 1 -1.65 -0.08 13.64
N THR A 2 -0.79 -1.03 13.91
CA THR A 2 0.66 -0.86 13.75
C THR A 2 1.12 -1.32 12.37
N LYS A 3 2.35 -0.97 12.04
CA LYS A 3 2.99 -1.43 10.81
C LYS A 3 2.97 -2.97 10.72
N GLU A 4 3.25 -3.63 11.82
CA GLU A 4 3.25 -5.10 11.87
C GLU A 4 1.86 -5.68 11.64
N ASP A 5 0.82 -5.03 12.16
CA ASP A 5 -0.56 -5.46 11.93
C ASP A 5 -0.90 -5.37 10.44
N ILE A 6 -0.50 -4.27 9.80
CA ILE A 6 -0.74 -4.06 8.37
C ILE A 6 -0.04 -5.15 7.55
N LYS A 7 1.22 -5.44 7.87
CA LYS A 7 1.98 -6.49 7.18
C LYS A 7 1.29 -7.84 7.28
N LYS A 8 0.84 -8.21 8.48
CA LYS A 8 0.16 -9.49 8.70
C LYS A 8 -1.10 -9.61 7.86
N VAL A 9 -1.92 -8.57 7.83
CA VAL A 9 -3.16 -8.57 7.07
C VAL A 9 -2.88 -8.71 5.58
N LEU A 10 -1.89 -7.98 5.06
CA LEU A 10 -1.56 -8.02 3.65
C LEU A 10 -0.99 -9.38 3.23
N ILE A 11 -0.13 -9.97 4.04
CA ILE A 11 0.42 -11.29 3.77
C ILE A 11 -0.68 -12.36 3.79
N LYS A 12 -1.60 -12.25 4.73
CA LYS A 12 -2.74 -13.16 4.81
C LYS A 12 -3.60 -13.10 3.57
N ASN A 13 -3.67 -11.94 2.91
CA ASN A 13 -4.48 -11.72 1.72
C ASN A 13 -3.66 -11.67 0.43
N LYS A 14 -2.49 -12.29 0.42
CA LYS A 14 -1.60 -12.24 -0.75
C LYS A 14 -2.23 -12.78 -2.03
N SER A 15 -3.10 -13.77 -1.92
CA SER A 15 -3.79 -14.33 -3.10
C SER A 15 -4.68 -13.29 -3.77
N LEU A 16 -5.37 -12.47 -2.98
CA LEU A 16 -6.18 -11.38 -3.49
C LEU A 16 -5.30 -10.34 -4.20
N LEU A 17 -4.17 -10.00 -3.58
CA LEU A 17 -3.25 -9.03 -4.16
C LEU A 17 -2.70 -9.50 -5.50
N LYS A 18 -2.35 -10.78 -5.60
CA LYS A 18 -1.88 -11.36 -6.86
C LYS A 18 -2.95 -11.38 -7.94
N ARG A 19 -4.21 -11.53 -7.55
CA ARG A 19 -5.33 -11.46 -8.48
C ARG A 19 -5.41 -10.10 -9.15
N TYR A 20 -5.02 -9.04 -8.45
CA TYR A 20 -4.96 -7.68 -8.99
C TYR A 20 -3.59 -7.36 -9.63
N LYS A 21 -2.74 -8.37 -9.82
CA LYS A 21 -1.45 -8.25 -10.49
C LYS A 21 -0.44 -7.40 -9.71
N VAL A 22 -0.56 -7.43 -8.40
CA VAL A 22 0.38 -6.74 -7.52
C VAL A 22 1.70 -7.50 -7.49
N ASN A 23 2.77 -6.84 -7.91
CA ASN A 23 4.12 -7.36 -7.84
C ASN A 23 4.66 -7.20 -6.41
N LYS A 24 4.57 -6.00 -5.88
CA LYS A 24 4.97 -5.73 -4.51
C LYS A 24 4.16 -4.57 -3.96
N ILE A 25 4.05 -4.53 -2.64
CA ILE A 25 3.33 -3.47 -1.93
C ILE A 25 4.17 -3.05 -0.74
N GLY A 26 4.18 -1.77 -0.45
CA GLY A 26 4.95 -1.21 0.64
C GLY A 26 4.15 -0.22 1.46
N ILE A 27 4.64 0.03 2.65
CA ILE A 27 4.05 0.99 3.59
C ILE A 27 4.95 2.21 3.64
N PHE A 28 4.38 3.40 3.57
CA PHE A 28 5.17 4.62 3.69
C PHE A 28 4.39 5.67 4.49
N GLY A 29 5.01 6.83 4.68
CA GLY A 29 4.37 7.91 5.42
C GLY A 29 4.37 7.70 6.92
N SER A 30 3.30 8.11 7.60
CA SER A 30 3.23 8.11 9.06
C SER A 30 3.33 6.72 9.68
N CYS A 31 2.89 5.68 8.98
CA CYS A 31 3.00 4.31 9.47
C CYS A 31 4.45 3.87 9.66
N VAL A 32 5.32 4.26 8.74
CA VAL A 32 6.74 3.88 8.78
C VAL A 32 7.49 4.72 9.79
N THR A 33 7.19 6.02 9.85
CA THR A 33 7.90 6.94 10.75
C THR A 33 7.43 6.86 12.21
N GLY A 34 6.41 6.07 12.49
CA GLY A 34 5.88 5.94 13.85
C GLY A 34 5.02 7.10 14.30
N LYS A 35 4.69 8.02 13.41
CA LYS A 35 3.86 9.19 13.72
C LYS A 35 2.39 8.95 13.44
N MET A 36 1.99 7.71 13.26
CA MET A 36 0.62 7.35 12.95
C MET A 36 -0.31 7.70 14.10
N LYS A 37 -1.31 8.51 13.79
CA LYS A 37 -2.37 8.84 14.73
C LYS A 37 -3.55 7.90 14.50
N LYS A 38 -4.44 7.81 15.50
CA LYS A 38 -5.59 6.89 15.46
C LYS A 38 -6.46 7.04 14.22
N LYS A 39 -6.55 8.24 13.65
CA LYS A 39 -7.37 8.53 12.47
C LYS A 39 -6.55 8.79 11.21
N SER A 40 -5.25 8.48 11.24
CA SER A 40 -4.40 8.67 10.07
C SER A 40 -4.70 7.63 9.01
N ASP A 41 -4.67 8.04 7.76
CA ASP A 41 -4.80 7.13 6.63
C ASP A 41 -3.57 6.23 6.55
N VAL A 42 -3.75 5.02 6.07
CA VAL A 42 -2.63 4.12 5.79
C VAL A 42 -2.15 4.41 4.38
N ASP A 43 -0.89 4.83 4.26
CA ASP A 43 -0.28 5.12 2.96
C ASP A 43 0.40 3.87 2.43
N LEU A 44 -0.10 3.38 1.30
CA LEU A 44 0.44 2.19 0.65
C LEU A 44 0.95 2.53 -0.75
N LEU A 45 2.11 1.96 -1.09
CA LEU A 45 2.70 2.08 -2.42
C LEU A 45 2.65 0.71 -3.08
N VAL A 46 2.05 0.63 -4.25
CA VAL A 46 1.89 -0.64 -4.95
C VAL A 46 2.58 -0.59 -6.31
N ASP A 47 3.33 -1.66 -6.61
CA ASP A 47 3.94 -1.87 -7.91
C ASP A 47 3.24 -3.05 -8.57
N PHE A 48 2.77 -2.87 -9.80
CA PHE A 48 2.03 -3.91 -10.52
C PHE A 48 2.93 -4.61 -11.53
N ASP A 49 2.70 -5.91 -11.74
CA ASP A 49 3.42 -6.68 -12.76
C ASP A 49 3.08 -6.20 -14.17
N GLU A 50 1.86 -5.71 -14.35
CA GLU A 50 1.41 -5.17 -15.63
C GLU A 50 0.39 -4.07 -15.38
N MET A 51 0.08 -3.31 -16.41
CA MET A 51 -0.90 -2.23 -16.30
C MET A 51 -2.28 -2.80 -16.02
N ILE A 52 -2.96 -2.24 -15.01
CA ILE A 52 -4.34 -2.59 -14.70
C ILE A 52 -5.25 -1.42 -15.03
N ASP A 53 -6.53 -1.68 -15.25
CA ASP A 53 -7.46 -0.59 -15.54
C ASP A 53 -7.88 0.14 -14.27
N LEU A 54 -8.54 1.29 -14.47
CA LEU A 54 -8.94 2.15 -13.36
C LEU A 54 -9.95 1.45 -12.45
N PHE A 55 -10.86 0.66 -13.00
CA PHE A 55 -11.86 -0.05 -12.21
C PHE A 55 -11.19 -1.05 -11.27
N ASP A 56 -10.22 -1.81 -11.75
CA ASP A 56 -9.48 -2.76 -10.93
C ASP A 56 -8.68 -2.03 -9.84
N TYR A 57 -8.09 -0.88 -10.18
CA TYR A 57 -7.36 -0.07 -9.21
C TYR A 57 -8.27 0.40 -8.08
N VAL A 58 -9.45 0.91 -8.42
CA VAL A 58 -10.41 1.37 -7.42
C VAL A 58 -10.91 0.21 -6.57
N HIS A 59 -11.20 -0.94 -7.18
CA HIS A 59 -11.62 -2.12 -6.45
C HIS A 59 -10.54 -2.61 -5.49
N LEU A 60 -9.28 -2.59 -5.91
CA LEU A 60 -8.17 -2.96 -5.04
C LEU A 60 -8.10 -2.02 -3.83
N SER A 61 -8.24 -0.72 -4.06
CA SER A 61 -8.24 0.25 -2.97
C SER A 61 -9.37 -0.02 -1.97
N ASP A 62 -10.57 -0.32 -2.47
CA ASP A 62 -11.72 -0.64 -1.61
C ASP A 62 -11.47 -1.93 -0.81
N GLU A 63 -10.93 -2.96 -1.45
CA GLU A 63 -10.62 -4.21 -0.78
C GLU A 63 -9.59 -4.00 0.32
N LEU A 64 -8.55 -3.19 0.05
CA LEU A 64 -7.55 -2.87 1.06
C LEU A 64 -8.15 -2.14 2.25
N GLN A 65 -9.07 -1.20 2.00
CA GLN A 65 -9.74 -0.49 3.08
C GLN A 65 -10.60 -1.43 3.93
N GLN A 66 -11.27 -2.38 3.30
CA GLN A 66 -12.08 -3.36 4.01
C GLN A 66 -11.23 -4.29 4.87
N MET A 67 -10.12 -4.80 4.31
CA MET A 67 -9.28 -5.74 5.06
C MET A 67 -8.49 -5.06 6.18
N LEU A 68 -8.11 -3.80 6.01
CA LEU A 68 -7.38 -3.04 7.03
C LEU A 68 -8.32 -2.29 7.98
N LYS A 69 -9.61 -2.21 7.64
CA LYS A 69 -10.63 -1.52 8.43
C LYS A 69 -10.27 -0.06 8.71
N THR A 70 -9.62 0.58 7.75
CA THR A 70 -9.23 1.98 7.83
C THR A 70 -9.13 2.54 6.42
N LYS A 71 -9.07 3.86 6.34
CA LYS A 71 -8.90 4.54 5.07
C LYS A 71 -7.49 4.29 4.52
N VAL A 72 -7.41 3.97 3.24
CA VAL A 72 -6.14 3.66 2.58
C VAL A 72 -5.91 4.67 1.47
N ASP A 73 -4.71 5.25 1.46
CA ASP A 73 -4.24 6.10 0.38
C ASP A 73 -3.28 5.27 -0.48
N LEU A 74 -3.79 4.78 -1.59
CA LEU A 74 -3.05 3.88 -2.48
C LEU A 74 -2.39 4.69 -3.59
N SER A 75 -1.09 4.50 -3.77
CA SER A 75 -0.31 5.18 -4.80
C SER A 75 0.57 4.20 -5.54
N THR A 76 1.00 4.60 -6.75
CA THR A 76 2.00 3.87 -7.51
C THR A 76 3.25 4.74 -7.63
N PRO A 77 4.43 4.15 -7.86
CA PRO A 77 5.65 4.95 -8.03
C PRO A 77 5.54 6.00 -9.13
N ASP A 78 4.85 5.66 -10.22
CA ASP A 78 4.71 6.58 -11.35
C ASP A 78 3.80 7.77 -11.06
N ALA A 79 2.88 7.61 -10.10
CA ALA A 79 1.94 8.68 -9.73
C ALA A 79 2.53 9.67 -8.72
N ILE A 80 3.67 9.36 -8.14
CA ILE A 80 4.31 10.22 -7.15
C ILE A 80 5.01 11.38 -7.87
N LYS A 81 4.81 12.60 -7.35
CA LYS A 81 5.46 13.78 -7.91
C LYS A 81 6.98 13.65 -7.84
N PRO A 82 7.72 14.02 -8.91
CA PRO A 82 9.17 13.80 -8.96
C PRO A 82 9.96 14.40 -7.80
N TYR A 83 9.53 15.52 -7.27
CA TYR A 83 10.30 16.20 -6.21
C TYR A 83 10.21 15.49 -4.85
N ILE A 84 9.18 14.67 -4.61
CA ILE A 84 9.05 13.93 -3.35
C ILE A 84 9.29 12.43 -3.53
N LYS A 85 9.35 11.95 -4.77
CA LYS A 85 9.53 10.54 -5.08
C LYS A 85 10.78 9.94 -4.43
N PRO A 86 11.96 10.58 -4.49
CA PRO A 86 13.15 10.02 -3.85
C PRO A 86 12.98 9.82 -2.34
N LYS A 87 12.31 10.76 -1.67
CA LYS A 87 12.05 10.68 -0.24
C LYS A 87 11.15 9.50 0.08
N ILE A 88 10.06 9.34 -0.67
CA ILE A 88 9.11 8.25 -0.46
C ILE A 88 9.78 6.90 -0.71
N LEU A 89 10.57 6.78 -1.79
CA LEU A 89 11.25 5.53 -2.11
C LEU A 89 12.31 5.15 -1.08
N ARG A 90 12.87 6.13 -0.38
CA ARG A 90 13.80 5.85 0.73
C ARG A 90 13.08 5.41 1.99
N GLU A 91 11.87 5.93 2.22
CA GLU A 91 11.10 5.66 3.44
C GLU A 91 10.20 4.45 3.31
N VAL A 92 9.83 4.05 2.09
CA VAL A 92 8.90 2.94 1.89
C VAL A 92 9.50 1.64 2.43
N GLU A 93 8.67 0.89 3.12
CA GLU A 93 9.04 -0.43 3.61
C GLU A 93 8.23 -1.46 2.84
N TRP A 94 8.90 -2.13 1.90
CA TRP A 94 8.28 -3.16 1.08
C TRP A 94 7.98 -4.39 1.91
N ILE A 95 6.82 -4.99 1.67
CA ILE A 95 6.40 -6.19 2.42
C ILE A 95 6.95 -7.41 1.73
N GLU A 96 7.76 -8.19 2.45
CA GLU A 96 8.30 -9.44 1.95
C GLU A 96 7.30 -10.57 2.15
N GLY A 97 7.39 -11.60 1.30
CA GLY A 97 6.55 -12.77 1.40
C GLY A 97 5.26 -12.72 0.58
N LEU A 98 5.10 -11.69 -0.24
CA LEU A 98 3.96 -11.62 -1.15
C LEU A 98 4.22 -12.37 -2.45
#